data_a86c62ebb7d27dded84284ef82f012c6
#
_entry.id   a86c62ebb7d27dded84284ef82f012c6
#
_cell.length_a   1.000
_cell.length_b   1.000
_cell.length_c   1.000
_cell.angle_alpha   90.00
_cell.angle_beta   90.00
_cell.angle_gamma   90.00
#
_symmetry.space_group_name_H-M   'P 1'
#
loop_
_entity.id
_entity.type
_entity.pdbx_description
1 polymer ?
#
loop_
_entity_poly.entity_id
_entity_poly.type
_entity_poly.pdbx_seq_one_letter_code
_entity_poly.pdbx_strand_id
1 'polypeptide(L)'
;GVVAEAMQPAFPTKTFPNHYTIVTGLYPGNHGIIENNIYDADFDSIFRMSKAEEVTAARWWLGEPIWVTAELQGIKTGTYFYPGSEAAIKDVRPTYWQPYDGKIRNSERVRSVLQWLSLPKPQRPRFLTLYFSTIDDAGHQYGPDSAEVKAAVAEVDEAIGQLIAGLEQQNLYNEVNLLLVSDHGMAEVPSEQTIIVDTLFDSSKAMLTLWTPEIVSIFPKTGELEHIYQQLRTALPDTARVYRKEELPARWHYQQSKRVAPLLVIPEPGWRLIQQKRFFREQNNPSPQPVTGSHGYDNIAPQMQAIFIGHGPAFAKGQTIPAFANIELYNLMCSILGITPAANDGNPQWAQALLRAGKKP
;
A
#
# COMPACT_ATOMS: atom_id res chain seq x y z
N GLY A 1 -16.59 -17.09 7.56
CA GLY A 1 -15.92 -16.15 6.66
C GLY A 1 -15.13 -16.84 5.58
N VAL A 2 -14.50 -16.08 4.75
CA VAL A 2 -13.67 -16.48 3.61
C VAL A 2 -12.22 -16.08 3.91
N VAL A 3 -11.25 -16.96 3.59
CA VAL A 3 -9.82 -16.66 3.67
C VAL A 3 -9.21 -16.92 2.30
N ALA A 4 -8.38 -16.04 1.81
CA ALA A 4 -7.60 -16.30 0.59
C ALA A 4 -6.28 -17.02 0.93
N GLU A 5 -5.80 -17.85 0.01
CA GLU A 5 -4.45 -18.44 0.10
C GLU A 5 -3.38 -17.34 0.15
N ALA A 6 -3.59 -16.27 -0.63
CA ALA A 6 -2.82 -15.05 -0.61
C ALA A 6 -3.60 -13.92 -1.31
N MET A 7 -3.29 -12.67 -0.98
CA MET A 7 -3.66 -11.52 -1.78
C MET A 7 -2.37 -10.92 -2.38
N GLN A 8 -2.29 -10.90 -3.71
CA GLN A 8 -1.12 -10.38 -4.41
C GLN A 8 -1.19 -8.85 -4.46
N PRO A 9 -0.23 -8.13 -3.87
CA PRO A 9 -0.17 -6.68 -3.99
C PRO A 9 0.22 -6.25 -5.40
N ALA A 10 -0.04 -4.98 -5.74
CA ALA A 10 0.51 -4.36 -6.94
C ALA A 10 1.99 -4.01 -6.75
N PHE A 11 2.75 -3.92 -7.88
CA PHE A 11 4.11 -3.40 -7.85
C PHE A 11 4.11 -1.85 -7.90
N PRO A 12 4.97 -1.20 -7.11
CA PRO A 12 5.83 -1.74 -6.05
C PRO A 12 5.01 -2.08 -4.80
N THR A 13 5.48 -3.07 -4.04
CA THR A 13 4.80 -3.53 -2.82
C THR A 13 5.02 -2.56 -1.65
N LYS A 14 4.58 -1.31 -1.85
CA LYS A 14 4.71 -0.17 -0.94
C LYS A 14 3.37 0.27 -0.38
N THR A 15 3.40 0.91 0.79
CA THR A 15 2.20 1.29 1.56
C THR A 15 1.24 2.18 0.76
N PHE A 16 1.68 3.35 0.31
CA PHE A 16 0.80 4.29 -0.40
C PHE A 16 0.28 3.74 -1.72
N PRO A 17 1.12 3.17 -2.61
CA PRO A 17 0.64 2.52 -3.82
C PRO A 17 -0.44 1.47 -3.55
N ASN A 18 -0.22 0.54 -2.62
CA ASN A 18 -1.14 -0.59 -2.41
C ASN A 18 -2.40 -0.22 -1.66
N HIS A 19 -2.34 0.67 -0.66
CA HIS A 19 -3.56 1.19 -0.06
C HIS A 19 -4.44 1.86 -1.10
N TYR A 20 -3.86 2.67 -1.98
CA TYR A 20 -4.64 3.36 -3.00
C TYR A 20 -5.13 2.44 -4.10
N THR A 21 -4.37 1.39 -4.45
CA THR A 21 -4.82 0.29 -5.33
C THR A 21 -6.06 -0.40 -4.77
N ILE A 22 -6.05 -0.78 -3.48
CA ILE A 22 -7.18 -1.45 -2.82
C ILE A 22 -8.48 -0.65 -2.94
N VAL A 23 -8.42 0.66 -2.81
CA VAL A 23 -9.60 1.53 -2.76
C VAL A 23 -9.99 2.12 -4.11
N THR A 24 -9.18 1.98 -5.14
CA THR A 24 -9.48 2.46 -6.50
C THR A 24 -9.68 1.34 -7.52
N GLY A 25 -9.15 0.13 -7.23
CA GLY A 25 -9.08 -0.97 -8.21
C GLY A 25 -8.15 -0.66 -9.38
N LEU A 26 -7.28 0.34 -9.26
CA LEU A 26 -6.32 0.73 -10.29
C LEU A 26 -4.91 0.28 -9.90
N TYR A 27 -4.09 -0.07 -10.89
CA TYR A 27 -2.67 -0.25 -10.69
C TYR A 27 -1.96 1.09 -10.41
N PRO A 28 -0.81 1.09 -9.71
CA PRO A 28 -0.03 2.29 -9.42
C PRO A 28 0.30 3.12 -10.65
N GLY A 29 0.57 2.47 -11.79
CA GLY A 29 0.78 3.15 -13.06
C GLY A 29 -0.42 3.96 -13.56
N ASN A 30 -1.64 3.60 -13.17
CA ASN A 30 -2.89 4.24 -13.57
C ASN A 30 -3.39 5.25 -12.52
N HIS A 31 -3.30 4.94 -11.22
CA HIS A 31 -3.75 5.89 -10.18
C HIS A 31 -2.67 6.91 -9.79
N GLY A 32 -1.45 6.78 -10.31
CA GLY A 32 -0.39 7.78 -10.21
C GLY A 32 0.38 7.84 -8.88
N ILE A 33 -0.05 7.14 -7.83
CA ILE A 33 0.72 6.97 -6.58
C ILE A 33 1.65 5.77 -6.79
N ILE A 34 2.75 6.02 -7.47
CA ILE A 34 3.68 4.98 -7.94
C ILE A 34 4.72 4.57 -6.89
N GLU A 35 4.90 5.38 -5.85
CA GLU A 35 5.87 5.18 -4.79
C GLU A 35 5.49 6.05 -3.57
N ASN A 36 6.17 5.88 -2.44
CA ASN A 36 6.02 6.74 -1.27
C ASN A 36 6.70 8.12 -1.45
N ASN A 37 7.61 8.24 -2.42
CA ASN A 37 8.21 9.50 -2.86
C ASN A 37 8.18 9.56 -4.39
N ILE A 38 7.54 10.57 -4.97
CA ILE A 38 7.24 10.66 -6.40
C ILE A 38 7.67 12.03 -6.92
N TYR A 39 8.43 12.07 -8.01
CA TYR A 39 8.61 13.30 -8.78
C TYR A 39 7.61 13.34 -9.92
N ASP A 40 6.97 14.47 -10.09
CA ASP A 40 6.08 14.74 -11.22
C ASP A 40 6.61 15.95 -11.98
N ALA A 41 7.02 15.74 -13.23
CA ALA A 41 7.60 16.78 -14.07
C ALA A 41 6.58 17.84 -14.52
N ASP A 42 5.28 17.47 -14.60
CA ASP A 42 4.22 18.42 -14.97
C ASP A 42 4.00 19.47 -13.85
N PHE A 43 4.32 19.11 -12.61
CA PHE A 43 4.22 19.98 -11.43
C PHE A 43 5.57 20.55 -10.99
N ASP A 44 6.67 19.99 -11.52
CA ASP A 44 8.04 20.21 -11.02
C ASP A 44 8.11 20.10 -9.48
N SER A 45 7.50 19.05 -8.94
CA SER A 45 7.31 18.86 -7.51
C SER A 45 7.56 17.41 -7.10
N ILE A 46 7.90 17.24 -5.82
CA ILE A 46 8.10 15.91 -5.23
C ILE A 46 7.05 15.65 -4.16
N PHE A 47 6.16 14.68 -4.42
CA PHE A 47 5.34 14.08 -3.37
C PHE A 47 6.24 13.34 -2.38
N ARG A 48 5.99 13.54 -1.10
CA ARG A 48 6.58 12.76 0.00
C ARG A 48 5.49 12.41 0.99
N MET A 49 5.36 11.13 1.31
CA MET A 49 4.35 10.68 2.28
C MET A 49 4.50 11.34 3.67
N SER A 50 5.71 11.83 4.00
CA SER A 50 5.98 12.54 5.26
C SER A 50 5.59 14.02 5.23
N LYS A 51 5.07 14.54 4.09
CA LYS A 51 4.71 15.94 3.89
C LYS A 51 3.20 16.08 3.80
N ALA A 52 2.58 16.57 4.87
CA ALA A 52 1.13 16.72 4.94
C ALA A 52 0.57 17.59 3.80
N GLU A 53 1.29 18.65 3.41
CA GLU A 53 0.92 19.51 2.29
C GLU A 53 0.83 18.78 0.94
N GLU A 54 1.66 17.75 0.73
CA GLU A 54 1.60 16.94 -0.48
C GLU A 54 0.54 15.83 -0.37
N VAL A 55 0.44 15.19 0.79
CA VAL A 55 -0.56 14.14 1.02
C VAL A 55 -1.99 14.66 0.88
N THR A 56 -2.25 15.90 1.31
CA THR A 56 -3.58 16.54 1.20
C THR A 56 -3.85 17.17 -0.17
N ALA A 57 -2.85 17.26 -1.05
CA ALA A 57 -3.00 17.87 -2.38
C ALA A 57 -3.63 16.86 -3.36
N ALA A 58 -4.88 17.11 -3.77
CA ALA A 58 -5.66 16.24 -4.64
C ALA A 58 -5.00 15.95 -6.00
N ARG A 59 -4.13 16.85 -6.50
CA ARG A 59 -3.41 16.70 -7.78
C ARG A 59 -2.58 15.42 -7.91
N TRP A 60 -2.18 14.82 -6.79
CA TRP A 60 -1.39 13.59 -6.77
C TRP A 60 -2.22 12.33 -6.98
N TRP A 61 -3.47 12.33 -6.54
CA TRP A 61 -4.35 11.19 -6.42
C TRP A 61 -5.25 11.07 -7.65
N LEU A 62 -4.83 10.27 -8.62
CA LEU A 62 -5.64 10.00 -9.81
C LEU A 62 -6.64 8.88 -9.54
N GLY A 63 -7.66 8.76 -10.40
CA GLY A 63 -8.72 7.77 -10.20
C GLY A 63 -9.79 8.23 -9.22
N GLU A 64 -10.58 7.29 -8.73
CA GLU A 64 -11.70 7.56 -7.84
C GLU A 64 -11.74 6.51 -6.72
N PRO A 65 -11.32 6.86 -5.50
CA PRO A 65 -11.34 5.92 -4.38
C PRO A 65 -12.77 5.68 -3.89
N ILE A 66 -12.99 4.53 -3.28
CA ILE A 66 -14.32 4.03 -2.90
C ILE A 66 -15.12 4.99 -2.02
N TRP A 67 -14.46 5.77 -1.15
CA TRP A 67 -15.19 6.77 -0.37
C TRP A 67 -15.75 7.89 -1.24
N VAL A 68 -15.04 8.29 -2.31
CA VAL A 68 -15.56 9.26 -3.28
C VAL A 68 -16.71 8.66 -4.06
N THR A 69 -16.56 7.45 -4.58
CA THR A 69 -17.62 6.71 -5.30
C THR A 69 -18.89 6.57 -4.46
N ALA A 70 -18.73 6.25 -3.16
CA ALA A 70 -19.83 6.06 -2.23
C ALA A 70 -20.52 7.40 -1.88
N GLU A 71 -19.76 8.44 -1.55
CA GLU A 71 -20.30 9.77 -1.23
C GLU A 71 -21.06 10.37 -2.42
N LEU A 72 -20.52 10.26 -3.64
CA LEU A 72 -21.21 10.71 -4.86
C LEU A 72 -22.54 9.97 -5.12
N GLN A 73 -22.68 8.75 -4.59
CA GLN A 73 -23.91 7.95 -4.67
C GLN A 73 -24.77 8.02 -3.38
N GLY A 74 -24.51 9.01 -2.52
CA GLY A 74 -25.32 9.30 -1.33
C GLY A 74 -25.04 8.39 -0.13
N ILE A 75 -23.93 7.65 -0.13
CA ILE A 75 -23.51 6.82 1.00
C ILE A 75 -22.45 7.56 1.80
N LYS A 76 -22.73 7.82 3.08
CA LYS A 76 -21.77 8.41 4.01
C LYS A 76 -20.64 7.45 4.30
N THR A 77 -19.40 7.97 4.29
CA THR A 77 -18.19 7.19 4.54
C THR A 77 -17.40 7.71 5.73
N GLY A 78 -16.59 6.84 6.32
CA GLY A 78 -15.66 7.18 7.38
C GLY A 78 -14.28 6.58 7.12
N THR A 79 -13.23 7.37 7.27
CA THR A 79 -11.85 6.88 7.11
C THR A 79 -11.04 7.25 8.35
N TYR A 80 -10.59 6.22 9.07
CA TYR A 80 -9.71 6.42 10.20
C TYR A 80 -8.29 6.02 9.81
N PHE A 81 -7.53 7.04 9.38
CA PHE A 81 -6.16 6.94 8.86
C PHE A 81 -6.04 6.06 7.62
N TYR A 82 -6.34 6.61 6.46
CA TYR A 82 -6.15 5.87 5.21
C TYR A 82 -5.46 6.75 4.16
N PRO A 83 -4.38 6.26 3.49
CA PRO A 83 -3.68 7.01 2.44
C PRO A 83 -4.63 7.56 1.38
N GLY A 84 -4.56 8.86 1.14
CA GLY A 84 -5.42 9.58 0.18
C GLY A 84 -6.73 10.14 0.75
N SER A 85 -7.18 9.70 1.93
CA SER A 85 -8.46 10.16 2.48
C SER A 85 -8.45 11.60 3.02
N GLU A 86 -7.27 12.15 3.23
CA GLU A 86 -7.09 13.55 3.65
C GLU A 86 -7.19 14.53 2.48
N ALA A 87 -7.07 14.06 1.24
CA ALA A 87 -7.19 14.88 0.04
C ALA A 87 -8.66 15.00 -0.43
N ALA A 88 -9.06 16.18 -0.90
CA ALA A 88 -10.36 16.38 -1.56
C ALA A 88 -10.31 15.87 -3.01
N ILE A 89 -10.23 14.54 -3.18
CA ILE A 89 -10.17 13.92 -4.51
C ILE A 89 -11.50 14.15 -5.22
N LYS A 90 -11.45 14.72 -6.43
CA LYS A 90 -12.66 15.17 -7.17
C LYS A 90 -13.56 16.10 -6.34
N ASP A 91 -12.95 16.93 -5.50
CA ASP A 91 -13.63 17.85 -4.57
C ASP A 91 -14.48 17.16 -3.49
N VAL A 92 -14.28 15.85 -3.28
CA VAL A 92 -15.03 15.05 -2.31
C VAL A 92 -14.07 14.48 -1.25
N ARG A 93 -14.49 14.54 0.01
CA ARG A 93 -13.84 13.86 1.14
C ARG A 93 -14.83 12.89 1.80
N PRO A 94 -14.33 11.92 2.56
CA PRO A 94 -15.21 11.14 3.44
C PRO A 94 -16.00 12.07 4.38
N THR A 95 -17.25 11.72 4.68
CA THR A 95 -18.07 12.49 5.66
C THR A 95 -17.38 12.56 7.03
N TYR A 96 -16.70 11.46 7.44
CA TYR A 96 -15.92 11.37 8.68
C TYR A 96 -14.48 10.98 8.33
N TRP A 97 -13.52 11.77 8.76
CA TRP A 97 -12.11 11.47 8.56
C TRP A 97 -11.26 12.13 9.63
N GLN A 98 -10.03 11.64 9.80
CA GLN A 98 -9.06 12.22 10.71
C GLN A 98 -7.71 12.37 9.99
N PRO A 99 -6.96 13.46 10.23
CA PRO A 99 -5.57 13.56 9.83
C PRO A 99 -4.77 12.44 10.49
N TYR A 100 -3.80 11.90 9.76
CA TYR A 100 -2.96 10.82 10.30
C TYR A 100 -2.15 11.26 11.52
N ASP A 101 -2.30 10.53 12.61
CA ASP A 101 -1.45 10.62 13.79
C ASP A 101 -1.07 9.22 14.28
N GLY A 102 0.19 8.82 14.00
CA GLY A 102 0.73 7.52 14.40
C GLY A 102 0.81 7.29 15.93
N LYS A 103 0.68 8.36 16.74
CA LYS A 103 0.71 8.25 18.22
C LYS A 103 -0.61 7.77 18.81
N ILE A 104 -1.70 7.82 18.06
CA ILE A 104 -3.01 7.36 18.53
C ILE A 104 -3.00 5.84 18.62
N ARG A 105 -3.26 5.31 19.81
CA ARG A 105 -3.27 3.85 20.07
C ARG A 105 -4.37 3.14 19.30
N ASN A 106 -4.13 1.88 18.94
CA ASN A 106 -5.07 1.06 18.19
C ASN A 106 -6.47 0.97 18.85
N SER A 107 -6.52 0.84 20.19
CA SER A 107 -7.79 0.83 20.96
C SER A 107 -8.58 2.14 20.86
N GLU A 108 -7.90 3.28 20.70
CA GLU A 108 -8.55 4.59 20.52
C GLU A 108 -9.11 4.75 19.10
N ARG A 109 -8.37 4.24 18.10
CA ARG A 109 -8.86 4.17 16.70
C ARG A 109 -10.14 3.32 16.62
N VAL A 110 -10.14 2.15 17.24
CA VAL A 110 -11.32 1.28 17.33
C VAL A 110 -12.50 1.99 18.00
N ARG A 111 -12.26 2.64 19.15
CA ARG A 111 -13.32 3.37 19.86
C ARG A 111 -13.95 4.46 18.98
N SER A 112 -13.15 5.19 18.23
CA SER A 112 -13.65 6.25 17.34
C SER A 112 -14.55 5.69 16.22
N VAL A 113 -14.13 4.57 15.61
CA VAL A 113 -14.94 3.88 14.60
C VAL A 113 -16.26 3.37 15.19
N LEU A 114 -16.23 2.78 16.38
CA LEU A 114 -17.45 2.34 17.08
C LEU A 114 -18.38 3.52 17.45
N GLN A 115 -17.82 4.69 17.78
CA GLN A 115 -18.62 5.92 17.98
C GLN A 115 -19.31 6.34 16.68
N TRP A 116 -18.65 6.32 15.53
CA TRP A 116 -19.29 6.61 14.25
C TRP A 116 -20.41 5.62 13.92
N LEU A 117 -20.21 4.34 14.25
CA LEU A 117 -21.22 3.30 14.05
C LEU A 117 -22.41 3.43 15.00
N SER A 118 -22.26 4.07 16.16
CA SER A 118 -23.37 4.32 17.10
C SER A 118 -24.27 5.50 16.70
N LEU A 119 -23.89 6.27 15.68
CA LEU A 119 -24.70 7.39 15.19
C LEU A 119 -26.07 6.91 14.66
N PRO A 120 -27.12 7.77 14.70
CA PRO A 120 -28.40 7.46 14.07
C PRO A 120 -28.24 7.07 12.59
N LYS A 121 -29.06 6.13 12.10
CA LYS A 121 -28.95 5.59 10.72
C LYS A 121 -28.70 6.64 9.63
N PRO A 122 -29.36 7.83 9.60
CA PRO A 122 -29.11 8.83 8.56
C PRO A 122 -27.71 9.48 8.62
N GLN A 123 -27.06 9.41 9.77
CA GLN A 123 -25.72 9.98 9.99
C GLN A 123 -24.62 8.91 9.96
N ARG A 124 -24.97 7.63 10.18
CA ARG A 124 -24.06 6.51 10.29
C ARG A 124 -23.36 6.26 8.96
N PRO A 125 -22.01 6.20 8.92
CA PRO A 125 -21.28 5.79 7.72
C PRO A 125 -21.56 4.32 7.41
N ARG A 126 -21.70 3.99 6.11
CA ARG A 126 -21.92 2.63 5.63
C ARG A 126 -20.65 2.00 5.06
N PHE A 127 -19.64 2.79 4.80
CA PHE A 127 -18.29 2.34 4.47
C PHE A 127 -17.31 2.96 5.46
N LEU A 128 -16.40 2.15 5.99
CA LEU A 128 -15.37 2.59 6.93
C LEU A 128 -14.05 1.94 6.61
N THR A 129 -12.97 2.70 6.81
CA THR A 129 -11.62 2.17 6.90
C THR A 129 -11.06 2.38 8.30
N LEU A 130 -10.24 1.43 8.74
CA LEU A 130 -9.50 1.48 10.00
C LEU A 130 -8.09 0.95 9.75
N TYR A 131 -7.08 1.77 10.00
CA TYR A 131 -5.68 1.46 9.68
C TYR A 131 -4.85 1.23 10.94
N PHE A 132 -4.00 0.22 10.89
CA PHE A 132 -3.01 -0.10 11.91
C PHE A 132 -1.62 -0.20 11.27
N SER A 133 -0.62 0.54 11.80
CA SER A 133 0.78 0.48 11.34
C SER A 133 1.68 -0.41 12.21
N THR A 134 1.20 -0.86 13.35
CA THR A 134 1.98 -1.48 14.42
C THR A 134 2.83 -2.67 13.95
N ILE A 135 2.28 -3.52 13.07
CA ILE A 135 2.98 -4.72 12.56
C ILE A 135 4.09 -4.31 11.59
N ASP A 136 3.80 -3.37 10.70
CA ASP A 136 4.78 -2.86 9.72
C ASP A 136 5.95 -2.15 10.42
N ASP A 137 5.65 -1.28 11.40
CA ASP A 137 6.66 -0.59 12.22
C ASP A 137 7.60 -1.59 12.93
N ALA A 138 7.04 -2.65 13.53
CA ALA A 138 7.82 -3.71 14.16
C ALA A 138 8.64 -4.51 13.13
N GLY A 139 8.04 -4.85 11.98
CA GLY A 139 8.69 -5.56 10.89
C GLY A 139 9.92 -4.81 10.36
N HIS A 140 9.79 -3.52 10.12
CA HIS A 140 10.91 -2.67 9.70
C HIS A 140 12.04 -2.63 10.71
N GLN A 141 11.72 -2.56 11.99
CA GLN A 141 12.72 -2.39 13.03
C GLN A 141 13.43 -3.68 13.41
N TYR A 142 12.71 -4.81 13.47
CA TYR A 142 13.18 -6.05 14.08
C TYR A 142 13.20 -7.26 13.14
N GLY A 143 12.74 -7.08 11.89
CA GLY A 143 12.57 -8.19 10.94
C GLY A 143 11.27 -8.97 11.14
N PRO A 144 10.76 -9.63 10.08
CA PRO A 144 9.42 -10.23 10.06
C PRO A 144 9.24 -11.39 11.05
N ASP A 145 10.29 -12.13 11.38
CA ASP A 145 10.22 -13.32 12.23
C ASP A 145 10.49 -13.05 13.71
N SER A 146 10.66 -11.78 14.09
CA SER A 146 11.01 -11.33 15.44
C SER A 146 9.91 -11.61 16.47
N ALA A 147 10.29 -11.61 17.74
CA ALA A 147 9.35 -11.66 18.86
C ALA A 147 8.48 -10.39 18.93
N GLU A 148 9.05 -9.26 18.53
CA GLU A 148 8.39 -7.95 18.50
C GLU A 148 7.27 -7.92 17.44
N VAL A 149 7.47 -8.52 16.26
CA VAL A 149 6.40 -8.66 15.26
C VAL A 149 5.29 -9.57 15.79
N LYS A 150 5.61 -10.67 16.47
CA LYS A 150 4.60 -11.53 17.11
C LYS A 150 3.79 -10.78 18.17
N ALA A 151 4.45 -9.92 18.95
CA ALA A 151 3.78 -9.06 19.93
C ALA A 151 2.89 -8.01 19.24
N ALA A 152 3.36 -7.41 18.15
CA ALA A 152 2.59 -6.45 17.35
C ALA A 152 1.34 -7.10 16.71
N VAL A 153 1.46 -8.33 16.22
CA VAL A 153 0.31 -9.10 15.73
C VAL A 153 -0.72 -9.33 16.85
N ALA A 154 -0.27 -9.71 18.05
CA ALA A 154 -1.16 -9.90 19.20
C ALA A 154 -1.86 -8.59 19.60
N GLU A 155 -1.18 -7.44 19.56
CA GLU A 155 -1.78 -6.13 19.82
C GLU A 155 -2.87 -5.78 18.80
N VAL A 156 -2.64 -6.03 17.51
CA VAL A 156 -3.63 -5.76 16.46
C VAL A 156 -4.80 -6.76 16.58
N ASP A 157 -4.55 -8.01 16.87
CA ASP A 157 -5.59 -9.02 17.12
C ASP A 157 -6.50 -8.63 18.30
N GLU A 158 -5.90 -8.12 19.40
CA GLU A 158 -6.67 -7.58 20.53
C GLU A 158 -7.54 -6.39 20.10
N ALA A 159 -7.00 -5.47 19.28
CA ALA A 159 -7.78 -4.32 18.77
C ALA A 159 -8.95 -4.78 17.87
N ILE A 160 -8.74 -5.81 17.04
CA ILE A 160 -9.80 -6.41 16.24
C ILE A 160 -10.83 -7.09 17.15
N GLY A 161 -10.40 -7.79 18.21
CA GLY A 161 -11.29 -8.35 19.22
C GLY A 161 -12.17 -7.29 19.90
N GLN A 162 -11.59 -6.12 20.23
CA GLN A 162 -12.33 -4.98 20.77
C GLN A 162 -13.35 -4.42 19.77
N LEU A 163 -13.01 -4.38 18.48
CA LEU A 163 -13.95 -3.96 17.42
C LEU A 163 -15.12 -4.95 17.34
N ILE A 164 -14.87 -6.24 17.32
CA ILE A 164 -15.90 -7.28 17.25
C ILE A 164 -16.83 -7.19 18.47
N ALA A 165 -16.28 -7.11 19.68
CA ALA A 165 -17.08 -6.97 20.90
C ALA A 165 -17.94 -5.70 20.90
N GLY A 166 -17.41 -4.59 20.39
CA GLY A 166 -18.17 -3.35 20.25
C GLY A 166 -19.30 -3.45 19.21
N LEU A 167 -19.09 -4.17 18.11
CA LEU A 167 -20.12 -4.46 17.12
C LEU A 167 -21.22 -5.35 17.69
N GLU A 168 -20.88 -6.36 18.49
CA GLU A 168 -21.85 -7.22 19.19
C GLU A 168 -22.69 -6.43 20.17
N GLN A 169 -22.08 -5.58 21.00
CA GLN A 169 -22.78 -4.70 21.95
C GLN A 169 -23.77 -3.75 21.26
N GLN A 170 -23.45 -3.31 20.04
CA GLN A 170 -24.31 -2.47 19.23
C GLN A 170 -25.32 -3.26 18.38
N ASN A 171 -25.34 -4.58 18.44
CA ASN A 171 -26.13 -5.49 17.59
C ASN A 171 -25.84 -5.32 16.09
N LEU A 172 -24.61 -4.95 15.71
CA LEU A 172 -24.18 -4.73 14.33
C LEU A 172 -23.32 -5.86 13.76
N TYR A 173 -22.80 -6.77 14.57
CA TYR A 173 -21.86 -7.81 14.16
C TYR A 173 -22.37 -8.65 12.98
N ASN A 174 -23.64 -9.03 13.00
CA ASN A 174 -24.26 -9.82 11.94
C ASN A 174 -24.74 -8.98 10.73
N GLU A 175 -24.65 -7.65 10.80
CA GLU A 175 -25.04 -6.74 9.72
C GLU A 175 -23.84 -6.18 8.96
N VAL A 176 -22.63 -6.21 9.57
CA VAL A 176 -21.42 -5.63 9.03
C VAL A 176 -20.60 -6.68 8.28
N ASN A 177 -20.07 -6.32 7.12
CA ASN A 177 -19.03 -7.07 6.46
C ASN A 177 -17.66 -6.51 6.88
N LEU A 178 -16.80 -7.36 7.42
CA LEU A 178 -15.44 -7.04 7.80
C LEU A 178 -14.47 -7.61 6.76
N LEU A 179 -13.61 -6.76 6.23
CA LEU A 179 -12.50 -7.15 5.37
C LEU A 179 -11.20 -6.83 6.12
N LEU A 180 -10.46 -7.85 6.51
CA LEU A 180 -9.14 -7.74 7.09
C LEU A 180 -8.12 -7.99 6.00
N VAL A 181 -7.29 -6.99 5.72
CA VAL A 181 -6.30 -7.05 4.63
C VAL A 181 -4.99 -6.42 5.08
N SER A 182 -3.87 -6.87 4.52
CA SER A 182 -2.63 -6.10 4.52
C SER A 182 -2.38 -5.53 3.11
N ASP A 183 -1.59 -4.50 3.02
CA ASP A 183 -1.21 -3.86 1.77
C ASP A 183 -0.04 -4.58 1.07
N HIS A 184 0.82 -5.23 1.85
CA HIS A 184 1.95 -6.05 1.41
C HIS A 184 2.39 -7.00 2.52
N GLY A 185 3.41 -7.80 2.23
CA GLY A 185 4.16 -8.57 3.20
C GLY A 185 5.47 -7.88 3.61
N MET A 186 6.44 -8.64 4.13
CA MET A 186 7.71 -8.12 4.63
C MET A 186 8.81 -9.15 4.37
N ALA A 187 9.95 -8.71 3.81
CA ALA A 187 11.14 -9.53 3.65
C ALA A 187 12.16 -9.19 4.73
N GLU A 188 12.87 -10.21 5.19
CA GLU A 188 14.06 -10.06 6.03
C GLU A 188 15.17 -9.38 5.25
N VAL A 189 15.87 -8.42 5.86
CA VAL A 189 16.98 -7.67 5.27
C VAL A 189 18.16 -7.69 6.23
N PRO A 190 19.09 -8.64 6.08
CA PRO A 190 20.37 -8.66 6.80
C PRO A 190 21.20 -7.40 6.47
N SER A 191 21.92 -6.88 7.46
CA SER A 191 22.68 -5.63 7.30
C SER A 191 23.77 -5.70 6.22
N GLU A 192 24.34 -6.89 5.98
CA GLU A 192 25.34 -7.16 4.96
C GLU A 192 24.77 -7.21 3.54
N GLN A 193 23.47 -7.45 3.37
CA GLN A 193 22.81 -7.45 2.06
C GLN A 193 22.55 -6.02 1.57
N THR A 194 23.62 -5.30 1.30
CA THR A 194 23.61 -3.88 0.99
C THR A 194 24.38 -3.58 -0.29
N ILE A 195 23.77 -2.81 -1.20
CA ILE A 195 24.38 -2.32 -2.44
C ILE A 195 24.50 -0.81 -2.38
N ILE A 196 25.72 -0.28 -2.56
CA ILE A 196 25.99 1.16 -2.54
C ILE A 196 25.92 1.69 -3.97
N VAL A 197 24.74 2.15 -4.38
CA VAL A 197 24.42 2.42 -5.78
C VAL A 197 25.08 3.69 -6.32
N ASP A 198 25.23 4.75 -5.52
CA ASP A 198 25.81 6.03 -5.97
C ASP A 198 27.31 5.98 -6.24
N THR A 199 27.96 4.86 -5.98
CA THR A 199 29.35 4.58 -6.40
C THR A 199 29.43 3.88 -7.74
N LEU A 200 28.32 3.40 -8.29
CA LEU A 200 28.27 2.56 -9.49
C LEU A 200 28.00 3.34 -10.77
N PHE A 201 27.67 4.63 -10.65
CA PHE A 201 27.43 5.52 -11.79
C PHE A 201 27.82 6.96 -11.47
N ASP A 202 28.05 7.77 -12.50
CA ASP A 202 28.31 9.20 -12.34
C ASP A 202 27.01 9.96 -11.99
N SER A 203 26.78 10.18 -10.69
CA SER A 203 25.59 10.87 -10.18
C SER A 203 25.49 12.33 -10.66
N SER A 204 26.59 12.96 -11.12
CA SER A 204 26.56 14.32 -11.69
C SER A 204 25.78 14.40 -13.01
N LYS A 205 25.56 13.25 -13.67
CA LYS A 205 24.80 13.11 -14.91
C LYS A 205 23.29 12.92 -14.68
N ALA A 206 22.86 12.71 -13.44
CA ALA A 206 21.46 12.71 -13.08
C ALA A 206 20.97 14.13 -12.79
N MET A 207 19.77 14.47 -13.26
CA MET A 207 19.04 15.67 -12.87
C MET A 207 18.48 15.51 -11.44
N LEU A 208 17.93 14.33 -11.18
CA LEU A 208 17.32 13.95 -9.90
C LEU A 208 17.48 12.45 -9.66
N THR A 209 17.70 12.08 -8.43
CA THR A 209 17.62 10.67 -7.99
C THR A 209 16.77 10.60 -6.73
N LEU A 210 15.71 9.77 -6.75
CA LEU A 210 14.91 9.46 -5.59
C LEU A 210 15.36 8.10 -5.02
N TRP A 211 15.52 8.05 -3.71
CA TRP A 211 16.10 6.92 -2.99
C TRP A 211 15.10 6.28 -2.05
N THR A 212 14.81 5.02 -2.29
CA THR A 212 14.28 4.10 -1.29
C THR A 212 15.15 2.85 -1.25
N PRO A 213 15.15 2.08 -0.16
CA PRO A 213 16.00 0.89 -0.08
C PRO A 213 15.70 -0.17 -1.16
N GLU A 214 14.50 -0.16 -1.73
CA GLU A 214 14.05 -1.18 -2.68
C GLU A 214 13.92 -0.66 -4.11
N ILE A 215 13.93 0.66 -4.30
CA ILE A 215 13.87 1.28 -5.62
C ILE A 215 14.72 2.55 -5.64
N VAL A 216 15.66 2.63 -6.57
CA VAL A 216 16.32 3.90 -6.89
C VAL A 216 15.80 4.39 -8.23
N SER A 217 15.10 5.52 -8.21
CA SER A 217 14.53 6.17 -9.39
C SER A 217 15.48 7.26 -9.89
N ILE A 218 16.01 7.11 -11.10
CA ILE A 218 17.01 8.02 -11.65
C ILE A 218 16.41 8.76 -12.84
N PHE A 219 16.46 10.09 -12.79
CA PHE A 219 16.08 10.99 -13.85
C PHE A 219 17.37 11.58 -14.48
N PRO A 220 17.83 11.03 -15.60
CA PRO A 220 19.05 11.48 -16.25
C PRO A 220 18.92 12.92 -16.80
N LYS A 221 20.04 13.65 -16.89
CA LYS A 221 20.13 14.85 -17.71
C LYS A 221 19.96 14.47 -19.19
N THR A 222 19.60 15.46 -20.01
CA THR A 222 19.42 15.26 -21.45
C THR A 222 20.66 14.62 -22.09
N GLY A 223 20.46 13.50 -22.79
CA GLY A 223 21.51 12.75 -23.46
C GLY A 223 22.29 11.77 -22.59
N GLU A 224 22.08 11.73 -21.24
CA GLU A 224 22.90 10.92 -20.33
C GLU A 224 22.26 9.58 -19.93
N LEU A 225 21.04 9.29 -20.40
CA LEU A 225 20.33 8.05 -20.04
C LEU A 225 21.17 6.80 -20.32
N GLU A 226 21.63 6.66 -21.56
CA GLU A 226 22.38 5.48 -21.99
C GLU A 226 23.70 5.33 -21.24
N HIS A 227 24.38 6.44 -20.96
CA HIS A 227 25.62 6.42 -20.21
C HIS A 227 25.42 5.86 -18.79
N ILE A 228 24.44 6.40 -18.04
CA ILE A 228 24.11 5.93 -16.69
C ILE A 228 23.66 4.45 -16.73
N TYR A 229 22.82 4.09 -17.70
CA TYR A 229 22.33 2.73 -17.84
C TYR A 229 23.48 1.73 -18.02
N GLN A 230 24.43 2.01 -18.91
CA GLN A 230 25.55 1.10 -19.16
C GLN A 230 26.50 0.99 -17.96
N GLN A 231 26.74 2.10 -17.24
CA GLN A 231 27.52 2.06 -16.00
C GLN A 231 26.85 1.12 -14.98
N LEU A 232 25.56 1.31 -14.70
CA LEU A 232 24.82 0.48 -13.75
C LEU A 232 24.71 -0.97 -14.20
N ARG A 233 24.42 -1.22 -15.49
CA ARG A 233 24.32 -2.56 -16.05
C ARG A 233 25.61 -3.37 -15.90
N THR A 234 26.76 -2.69 -15.98
CA THR A 234 28.08 -3.34 -15.87
C THR A 234 28.51 -3.53 -14.42
N ALA A 235 28.13 -2.60 -13.53
CA ALA A 235 28.67 -2.54 -12.17
C ALA A 235 27.74 -3.16 -11.10
N LEU A 236 26.43 -3.30 -11.38
CA LEU A 236 25.50 -3.92 -10.42
C LEU A 236 25.78 -5.42 -10.28
N PRO A 237 25.71 -5.96 -9.06
CA PRO A 237 25.75 -7.41 -8.83
C PRO A 237 24.47 -8.08 -9.36
N ASP A 238 24.48 -9.39 -9.54
CA ASP A 238 23.32 -10.18 -10.00
C ASP A 238 22.09 -10.07 -9.09
N THR A 239 22.26 -9.59 -7.86
CA THR A 239 21.20 -9.37 -6.87
C THR A 239 20.44 -8.04 -7.03
N ALA A 240 20.77 -7.26 -8.07
CA ALA A 240 20.03 -6.06 -8.45
C ALA A 240 20.07 -5.83 -9.95
N ARG A 241 19.04 -5.19 -10.48
CA ARG A 241 18.94 -4.89 -11.92
C ARG A 241 18.62 -3.43 -12.15
N VAL A 242 19.23 -2.88 -13.19
CA VAL A 242 18.77 -1.60 -13.75
C VAL A 242 17.83 -1.88 -14.92
N TYR A 243 16.72 -1.13 -14.95
CA TYR A 243 15.74 -1.17 -16.03
C TYR A 243 15.63 0.21 -16.66
N ARG A 244 15.55 0.27 -17.97
CA ARG A 244 14.88 1.39 -18.62
C ARG A 244 13.38 1.26 -18.38
N LYS A 245 12.67 2.37 -18.35
CA LYS A 245 11.21 2.39 -18.13
C LYS A 245 10.45 1.45 -19.05
N GLU A 246 10.82 1.40 -20.32
CA GLU A 246 10.23 0.54 -21.34
C GLU A 246 10.56 -0.95 -21.20
N GLU A 247 11.58 -1.29 -20.42
CA GLU A 247 12.01 -2.67 -20.14
C GLU A 247 11.34 -3.27 -18.90
N LEU A 248 10.54 -2.46 -18.19
CA LEU A 248 9.85 -2.94 -16.99
C LEU A 248 8.88 -4.08 -17.32
N PRO A 249 8.80 -5.11 -16.48
CA PRO A 249 7.88 -6.23 -16.71
C PRO A 249 6.44 -5.76 -16.91
N ALA A 250 5.81 -6.18 -18.01
CA ALA A 250 4.45 -5.78 -18.36
C ALA A 250 3.42 -6.09 -17.25
N ARG A 251 3.63 -7.19 -16.49
CA ARG A 251 2.78 -7.61 -15.36
C ARG A 251 2.75 -6.63 -14.19
N TRP A 252 3.70 -5.67 -14.13
CA TRP A 252 3.69 -4.64 -13.09
C TRP A 252 2.69 -3.53 -13.39
N HIS A 253 2.21 -3.40 -14.62
CA HIS A 253 1.29 -2.32 -15.02
C HIS A 253 1.77 -0.95 -14.52
N TYR A 254 3.07 -0.67 -14.70
CA TYR A 254 3.76 0.44 -14.07
C TYR A 254 4.31 1.45 -15.07
N GLN A 255 4.84 0.99 -16.19
CA GLN A 255 5.59 1.78 -17.17
C GLN A 255 4.76 2.89 -17.85
N GLN A 256 3.42 2.79 -17.86
CA GLN A 256 2.55 3.78 -18.52
C GLN A 256 2.46 5.11 -17.77
N SER A 257 2.78 5.15 -16.47
CA SER A 257 2.76 6.39 -15.70
C SER A 257 3.87 7.35 -16.12
N LYS A 258 3.54 8.61 -16.32
CA LYS A 258 4.53 9.67 -16.57
C LYS A 258 5.51 9.89 -15.42
N ARG A 259 5.09 9.53 -14.19
CA ARG A 259 5.85 9.71 -12.95
C ARG A 259 6.96 8.68 -12.76
N VAL A 260 6.90 7.57 -13.49
CA VAL A 260 7.95 6.54 -13.45
C VAL A 260 9.22 7.09 -14.10
N ALA A 261 10.32 7.02 -13.36
CA ALA A 261 11.62 7.50 -13.80
C ALA A 261 12.11 6.76 -15.06
N PRO A 262 12.90 7.40 -15.93
CA PRO A 262 13.49 6.77 -17.09
C PRO A 262 14.37 5.56 -16.77
N LEU A 263 15.04 5.56 -15.60
CA LEU A 263 15.84 4.43 -15.11
C LEU A 263 15.42 4.08 -13.69
N LEU A 264 15.29 2.77 -13.43
CA LEU A 264 15.02 2.21 -12.10
C LEU A 264 16.08 1.17 -11.76
N VAL A 265 16.64 1.22 -10.55
CA VAL A 265 17.43 0.14 -9.98
C VAL A 265 16.58 -0.57 -8.95
N ILE A 266 16.43 -1.88 -9.08
CA ILE A 266 15.56 -2.73 -8.26
C ILE A 266 16.37 -3.94 -7.78
N PRO A 267 16.47 -4.20 -6.48
CA PRO A 267 17.17 -5.35 -5.93
C PRO A 267 16.25 -6.57 -5.81
N GLU A 268 16.84 -7.73 -5.66
CA GLU A 268 16.14 -8.93 -5.22
C GLU A 268 15.64 -8.78 -3.77
N PRO A 269 14.55 -9.47 -3.38
CA PRO A 269 14.06 -9.43 -2.00
C PRO A 269 15.15 -9.75 -0.97
N GLY A 270 15.19 -8.98 0.11
CA GLY A 270 16.21 -9.10 1.14
C GLY A 270 17.45 -8.22 0.93
N TRP A 271 17.62 -7.63 -0.24
CA TRP A 271 18.68 -6.68 -0.53
C TRP A 271 18.21 -5.24 -0.43
N ARG A 272 19.08 -4.33 0.01
CA ARG A 272 18.78 -2.89 0.08
C ARG A 272 19.77 -2.05 -0.73
N LEU A 273 19.25 -1.01 -1.34
CA LEU A 273 19.99 0.00 -2.10
C LEU A 273 20.22 1.22 -1.20
N ILE A 274 21.46 1.64 -1.03
CA ILE A 274 21.77 2.83 -0.23
C ILE A 274 22.78 3.73 -0.92
N GLN A 275 22.89 4.95 -0.40
CA GLN A 275 23.96 5.89 -0.73
C GLN A 275 25.20 5.63 0.13
N GLN A 276 26.38 5.91 -0.42
CA GLN A 276 27.67 5.78 0.28
C GLN A 276 27.71 6.58 1.60
N LYS A 277 27.12 7.79 1.60
CA LYS A 277 27.02 8.60 2.81
C LYS A 277 26.21 7.91 3.91
N ARG A 278 25.13 7.23 3.54
CA ARG A 278 24.31 6.46 4.50
C ARG A 278 25.10 5.25 5.02
N PHE A 279 25.78 4.54 4.14
CA PHE A 279 26.62 3.39 4.50
C PHE A 279 27.68 3.77 5.55
N PHE A 280 28.47 4.84 5.35
CA PHE A 280 29.46 5.29 6.33
C PHE A 280 28.81 5.76 7.64
N ARG A 281 27.65 6.38 7.60
CA ARG A 281 26.91 6.75 8.82
C ARG A 281 26.51 5.51 9.62
N GLU A 282 26.02 4.48 8.97
CA GLU A 282 25.61 3.22 9.62
C GLU A 282 26.83 2.45 10.14
N GLN A 283 27.95 2.46 9.45
CA GLN A 283 29.21 1.88 9.97
C GLN A 283 29.71 2.59 11.26
N ASN A 284 29.60 3.92 11.30
CA ASN A 284 30.03 4.69 12.48
C ASN A 284 29.03 4.65 13.64
N ASN A 285 27.78 4.33 13.36
CA ASN A 285 26.70 4.17 14.33
C ASN A 285 25.81 2.98 13.92
N PRO A 286 26.30 1.75 14.14
CA PRO A 286 25.58 0.56 13.70
C PRO A 286 24.24 0.42 14.42
N SER A 287 23.23 -0.06 13.70
CA SER A 287 21.97 -0.47 14.31
C SER A 287 22.23 -1.57 15.33
N PRO A 288 21.55 -1.56 16.49
CA PRO A 288 21.60 -2.69 17.42
C PRO A 288 20.98 -3.96 16.83
N GLN A 289 20.19 -3.83 15.75
CA GLN A 289 19.54 -4.95 15.06
C GLN A 289 20.36 -5.32 13.82
N PRO A 290 20.92 -6.54 13.76
CA PRO A 290 21.67 -7.02 12.59
C PRO A 290 20.76 -7.33 11.41
N VAL A 291 19.48 -7.58 11.67
CA VAL A 291 18.44 -7.88 10.69
C VAL A 291 17.29 -6.91 10.89
N THR A 292 16.79 -6.41 9.80
CA THR A 292 15.61 -5.55 9.72
C THR A 292 14.62 -6.12 8.71
N GLY A 293 13.46 -5.49 8.51
CA GLY A 293 12.53 -5.88 7.47
C GLY A 293 12.36 -4.77 6.45
N SER A 294 12.03 -5.16 5.22
CA SER A 294 11.66 -4.23 4.17
C SER A 294 10.67 -4.83 3.19
N HIS A 295 10.00 -3.95 2.44
CA HIS A 295 9.02 -4.27 1.42
C HIS A 295 9.11 -3.24 0.28
N GLY A 296 8.56 -3.55 -0.89
CA GLY A 296 8.68 -2.71 -2.09
C GLY A 296 9.27 -3.46 -3.27
N TYR A 297 9.58 -4.73 -3.05
CA TYR A 297 10.14 -5.65 -4.03
C TYR A 297 9.11 -6.11 -5.07
N ASP A 298 9.52 -7.03 -5.92
CA ASP A 298 8.66 -7.66 -6.91
C ASP A 298 7.42 -8.29 -6.24
N ASN A 299 6.27 -8.00 -6.79
CA ASN A 299 4.97 -8.39 -6.22
C ASN A 299 4.64 -9.89 -6.33
N ILE A 300 5.41 -10.66 -7.08
CA ILE A 300 5.28 -12.14 -7.09
C ILE A 300 6.15 -12.83 -6.04
N ALA A 301 7.04 -12.09 -5.38
CA ALA A 301 7.86 -12.65 -4.31
C ALA A 301 6.96 -13.16 -3.17
N PRO A 302 7.17 -14.40 -2.68
CA PRO A 302 6.33 -14.96 -1.61
C PRO A 302 6.28 -14.10 -0.35
N GLN A 303 7.39 -13.44 -0.01
CA GLN A 303 7.50 -12.57 1.16
C GLN A 303 6.65 -11.29 1.04
N MET A 304 6.26 -10.92 -0.18
CA MET A 304 5.45 -9.72 -0.44
C MET A 304 3.95 -10.00 -0.44
N GLN A 305 3.53 -11.26 -0.38
CA GLN A 305 2.12 -11.61 -0.41
C GLN A 305 1.39 -11.07 0.84
N ALA A 306 0.19 -10.56 0.60
CA ALA A 306 -0.67 -9.97 1.61
C ALA A 306 -1.78 -10.94 2.06
N ILE A 307 -2.41 -10.64 3.18
CA ILE A 307 -3.55 -11.41 3.70
C ILE A 307 -4.88 -10.85 3.20
N PHE A 308 -5.89 -11.72 3.11
CA PHE A 308 -7.29 -11.36 2.96
C PHE A 308 -8.17 -12.29 3.78
N ILE A 309 -9.00 -11.69 4.66
CA ILE A 309 -10.05 -12.38 5.40
C ILE A 309 -11.33 -11.57 5.25
N GLY A 310 -12.39 -12.20 4.73
CA GLY A 310 -13.72 -11.62 4.63
C GLY A 310 -14.70 -12.29 5.60
N HIS A 311 -15.42 -11.50 6.40
CA HIS A 311 -16.44 -11.98 7.32
C HIS A 311 -17.69 -11.11 7.22
N GLY A 312 -18.86 -11.70 7.37
CA GLY A 312 -20.14 -10.99 7.40
C GLY A 312 -21.18 -11.57 6.45
N PRO A 313 -22.35 -10.93 6.32
CA PRO A 313 -23.51 -11.47 5.59
C PRO A 313 -23.28 -11.64 4.08
N ALA A 314 -22.29 -10.96 3.49
CA ALA A 314 -21.98 -11.09 2.06
C ALA A 314 -21.11 -12.32 1.73
N PHE A 315 -20.46 -12.93 2.74
CA PHE A 315 -19.47 -13.99 2.55
C PHE A 315 -20.01 -15.38 2.91
N ALA A 316 -19.52 -16.40 2.21
CA ALA A 316 -19.70 -17.78 2.60
C ALA A 316 -18.98 -18.08 3.93
N LYS A 317 -19.36 -19.17 4.59
CA LYS A 317 -18.73 -19.61 5.85
C LYS A 317 -17.71 -20.71 5.58
N GLY A 318 -16.51 -20.57 6.16
CA GLY A 318 -15.48 -21.61 6.16
C GLY A 318 -14.91 -21.92 4.77
N GLN A 319 -14.78 -20.92 3.91
CA GLN A 319 -14.27 -21.09 2.55
C GLN A 319 -12.84 -20.56 2.44
N THR A 320 -11.97 -21.36 1.82
CA THR A 320 -10.68 -20.87 1.30
C THR A 320 -10.80 -20.61 -0.19
N ILE A 321 -10.30 -19.48 -0.66
CA ILE A 321 -10.28 -19.09 -2.07
C ILE A 321 -8.83 -19.02 -2.59
N PRO A 322 -8.61 -19.27 -3.88
CA PRO A 322 -7.30 -19.09 -4.49
C PRO A 322 -6.75 -17.67 -4.31
N ALA A 323 -5.44 -17.52 -4.50
CA ALA A 323 -4.78 -16.23 -4.52
C ALA A 323 -5.38 -15.31 -5.60
N PHE A 324 -5.45 -14.00 -5.31
CA PHE A 324 -6.01 -13.00 -6.21
C PHE A 324 -5.28 -11.66 -6.06
N ALA A 325 -5.38 -10.77 -7.05
CA ALA A 325 -4.75 -9.46 -7.03
C ALA A 325 -5.57 -8.44 -6.22
N ASN A 326 -4.93 -7.59 -5.45
CA ASN A 326 -5.57 -6.61 -4.57
C ASN A 326 -6.44 -5.56 -5.31
N ILE A 327 -6.24 -5.36 -6.60
CA ILE A 327 -7.12 -4.52 -7.46
C ILE A 327 -8.58 -4.99 -7.47
N GLU A 328 -8.84 -6.26 -7.16
CA GLU A 328 -10.19 -6.83 -7.15
C GLU A 328 -11.05 -6.33 -5.99
N LEU A 329 -10.42 -5.81 -4.93
CA LEU A 329 -11.13 -5.40 -3.70
C LEU A 329 -12.07 -4.22 -3.93
N TYR A 330 -11.73 -3.29 -4.82
CA TYR A 330 -12.60 -2.15 -5.12
C TYR A 330 -13.96 -2.60 -5.65
N ASN A 331 -13.98 -3.48 -6.66
CA ASN A 331 -15.22 -4.03 -7.20
C ASN A 331 -15.99 -4.88 -6.18
N LEU A 332 -15.29 -5.61 -5.30
CA LEU A 332 -15.90 -6.37 -4.21
C LEU A 332 -16.62 -5.44 -3.24
N MET A 333 -15.95 -4.38 -2.78
CA MET A 333 -16.54 -3.42 -1.84
C MET A 333 -17.71 -2.66 -2.48
N CYS A 334 -17.61 -2.24 -3.74
CA CYS A 334 -18.72 -1.62 -4.47
C CYS A 334 -19.93 -2.56 -4.56
N SER A 335 -19.69 -3.85 -4.86
CA SER A 335 -20.76 -4.86 -4.93
C SER A 335 -21.44 -5.09 -3.58
N ILE A 336 -20.70 -5.12 -2.48
CA ILE A 336 -21.24 -5.24 -1.12
C ILE A 336 -22.08 -4.02 -0.76
N LEU A 337 -21.64 -2.83 -1.14
CA LEU A 337 -22.37 -1.57 -0.87
C LEU A 337 -23.59 -1.36 -1.78
N GLY A 338 -23.65 -2.08 -2.90
CA GLY A 338 -24.69 -1.92 -3.93
C GLY A 338 -24.54 -0.62 -4.72
N ILE A 339 -23.29 -0.17 -4.95
CA ILE A 339 -22.97 1.04 -5.73
C ILE A 339 -22.30 0.69 -7.05
N THR A 340 -22.39 1.59 -8.02
CA THR A 340 -21.72 1.45 -9.31
C THR A 340 -20.25 1.82 -9.17
N PRO A 341 -19.31 0.92 -9.49
CA PRO A 341 -17.89 1.25 -9.45
C PRO A 341 -17.51 2.27 -10.52
N ALA A 342 -16.56 3.13 -10.23
CA ALA A 342 -15.88 3.93 -11.25
C ALA A 342 -15.02 3.02 -12.16
N ALA A 343 -14.55 3.57 -13.29
CA ALA A 343 -13.62 2.86 -14.17
C ALA A 343 -12.36 2.43 -13.41
N ASN A 344 -12.01 1.14 -13.51
CA ASN A 344 -10.89 0.53 -12.79
C ASN A 344 -10.30 -0.64 -13.57
N ASP A 345 -9.20 -1.21 -13.08
CA ASP A 345 -8.45 -2.31 -13.74
C ASP A 345 -8.92 -3.70 -13.25
N GLY A 346 -9.70 -3.78 -12.17
CA GLY A 346 -10.18 -5.04 -11.60
C GLY A 346 -11.28 -5.70 -12.43
N ASN A 347 -11.48 -6.99 -12.19
CA ASN A 347 -12.50 -7.78 -12.88
C ASN A 347 -13.81 -7.81 -12.05
N PRO A 348 -14.88 -7.11 -12.48
CA PRO A 348 -16.13 -7.10 -11.74
C PRO A 348 -16.80 -8.48 -11.64
N GLN A 349 -16.48 -9.41 -12.54
CA GLN A 349 -17.02 -10.78 -12.51
C GLN A 349 -16.43 -11.60 -11.35
N TRP A 350 -15.17 -11.35 -10.99
CA TRP A 350 -14.52 -11.98 -9.83
C TRP A 350 -15.26 -11.65 -8.54
N ALA A 351 -15.54 -10.38 -8.30
CA ALA A 351 -16.31 -9.95 -7.13
C ALA A 351 -17.69 -10.59 -7.05
N GLN A 352 -18.41 -10.64 -8.17
CA GLN A 352 -19.72 -11.28 -8.24
C GLN A 352 -19.66 -12.79 -7.97
N ALA A 353 -18.64 -13.49 -8.46
CA ALA A 353 -18.47 -14.93 -8.25
C ALA A 353 -18.22 -15.22 -6.76
N LEU A 354 -17.38 -14.44 -6.10
CA LEU A 354 -17.10 -14.57 -4.66
C LEU A 354 -18.36 -14.38 -3.81
N LEU A 355 -19.17 -13.36 -4.10
CA LEU A 355 -20.39 -13.07 -3.35
C LEU A 355 -21.52 -14.09 -3.65
N ARG A 356 -21.63 -14.60 -4.86
CA ARG A 356 -22.65 -15.63 -5.22
C ARG A 356 -22.39 -16.95 -4.52
N ALA A 357 -21.13 -17.34 -4.35
CA ALA A 357 -20.79 -18.55 -3.62
C ALA A 357 -21.25 -18.52 -2.15
N GLY A 358 -21.47 -17.33 -1.58
CA GLY A 358 -22.00 -17.13 -0.23
C GLY A 358 -23.53 -17.07 -0.12
N LYS A 359 -24.22 -16.74 -1.18
CA LYS A 359 -25.71 -16.72 -1.23
C LYS A 359 -26.20 -18.09 -1.73
N LYS A 360 -26.53 -19.01 -0.80
CA LYS A 360 -27.49 -20.06 -1.14
C LYS A 360 -28.82 -19.37 -1.45
N PRO A 361 -29.51 -19.79 -2.55
CA PRO A 361 -30.83 -19.28 -2.89
C PRO A 361 -31.83 -19.50 -1.78
#